data_2af0c7c77c844f468fdcb8eccbcb2afd
#
_entry.id   2af0c7c77c844f468fdcb8eccbcb2afd
#
_cell.length_a   1.000
_cell.length_b   1.000
_cell.length_c   1.000
_cell.angle_alpha   90.00
_cell.angle_beta   90.00
_cell.angle_gamma   90.00
#
_symmetry.space_group_name_H-M   'P 1'
#
loop_
_entity.id
_entity.type
_entity.pdbx_description
1 polymer ?
#
loop_
_entity_poly.entity_id
_entity_poly.type
_entity_poly.pdbx_seq_one_letter_code
_entity_poly.pdbx_strand_id
1 'polypeptide(L)'
;TGEAFVPILDALDYDLYLPGNWEVIYGKRKMQTLLGSLKAPKICANMFHDTTDEFNNEMIFPPYWTKFVGGVKIGFIGYNDPLTPKRQSPAYSKGITFTKPETNVAKYIKILKEYENCSMVFLVTHMGLAQQVDLANQPELQGVDYILGADTHERVRVPIQGKYAKVTEPGAFGSFVAKLDIVIENGQIKDENYQLLDVDPEKYKPDPAMEKLVEKVS
;
A
#
# COMPACT_ATOMS: atom_id res chain seq x y z
N THR A 1 19.89 8.93 -2.68
CA THR A 1 20.04 7.75 -1.79
C THR A 1 18.83 7.43 -0.92
N GLY A 2 17.67 8.05 -1.03
CA GLY A 2 16.43 7.72 -0.29
C GLY A 2 16.35 8.21 1.16
N GLU A 3 17.48 8.45 1.86
CA GLU A 3 17.48 8.91 3.25
C GLU A 3 16.80 10.26 3.43
N ALA A 4 16.91 11.15 2.47
CA ALA A 4 16.27 12.47 2.49
C ALA A 4 14.73 12.39 2.58
N PHE A 5 14.12 11.30 2.09
CA PHE A 5 12.67 11.12 2.11
C PHE A 5 12.13 10.67 3.47
N VAL A 6 12.95 10.00 4.30
CA VAL A 6 12.50 9.47 5.60
C VAL A 6 11.91 10.56 6.50
N PRO A 7 12.60 11.68 6.79
CA PRO A 7 12.04 12.72 7.64
C PRO A 7 10.82 13.42 7.02
N ILE A 8 10.73 13.50 5.69
CA ILE A 8 9.55 14.07 5.00
C ILE A 8 8.36 13.14 5.17
N LEU A 9 8.52 11.84 4.93
CA LEU A 9 7.46 10.84 5.11
C LEU A 9 7.00 10.77 6.57
N ASP A 10 7.93 10.85 7.53
CA ASP A 10 7.60 10.90 8.95
C ASP A 10 6.85 12.18 9.36
N ALA A 11 7.12 13.31 8.70
CA ALA A 11 6.42 14.57 8.93
C ALA A 11 4.99 14.57 8.32
N LEU A 12 4.74 13.76 7.27
CA LEU A 12 3.42 13.54 6.70
C LEU A 12 2.55 12.63 7.58
N ASP A 13 3.12 12.01 8.61
CA ASP A 13 2.44 11.22 9.64
C ASP A 13 1.55 10.11 9.07
N TYR A 14 2.10 9.33 8.13
CA TYR A 14 1.38 8.20 7.54
C TYR A 14 1.02 7.15 8.58
N ASP A 15 -0.22 6.66 8.52
CA ASP A 15 -0.70 5.55 9.35
C ASP A 15 -0.16 4.19 8.92
N LEU A 16 0.20 4.05 7.63
CA LEU A 16 0.64 2.79 7.03
C LEU A 16 1.51 3.06 5.81
N TYR A 17 2.51 2.23 5.59
CA TYR A 17 3.40 2.29 4.44
C TYR A 17 3.51 0.93 3.74
N LEU A 18 3.46 0.93 2.41
CA LEU A 18 3.75 -0.22 1.57
C LEU A 18 4.98 0.09 0.71
N PRO A 19 6.05 -0.74 0.76
CA PRO A 19 7.19 -0.57 -0.13
C PRO A 19 6.78 -0.79 -1.59
N GLY A 20 7.23 0.12 -2.46
CA GLY A 20 7.08 0.01 -3.91
C GLY A 20 8.36 -0.51 -4.59
N ASN A 21 8.37 -0.46 -5.93
CA ASN A 21 9.53 -0.85 -6.72
C ASN A 21 10.73 0.10 -6.55
N TRP A 22 10.49 1.37 -6.19
CA TRP A 22 11.56 2.34 -5.94
C TRP A 22 12.37 2.04 -4.68
N GLU A 23 11.77 1.49 -3.63
CA GLU A 23 12.50 1.03 -2.44
C GLU A 23 13.37 -0.17 -2.77
N VAL A 24 12.90 -1.06 -3.64
CA VAL A 24 13.62 -2.27 -4.06
C VAL A 24 14.89 -1.95 -4.86
N ILE A 25 14.91 -0.87 -5.66
CA ILE A 25 16.09 -0.53 -6.49
C ILE A 25 17.36 -0.26 -5.67
N TYR A 26 17.22 0.09 -4.41
CA TYR A 26 18.37 0.29 -3.52
C TYR A 26 18.98 -1.03 -3.02
N GLY A 27 18.37 -2.16 -3.34
CA GLY A 27 18.71 -3.48 -2.84
C GLY A 27 18.14 -3.78 -1.46
N LYS A 28 17.95 -5.06 -1.16
CA LYS A 28 17.25 -5.56 0.03
C LYS A 28 17.73 -4.91 1.34
N ARG A 29 19.04 -4.93 1.60
CA ARG A 29 19.59 -4.39 2.85
C ARG A 29 19.31 -2.90 3.03
N LYS A 30 19.47 -2.11 1.97
CA LYS A 30 19.22 -0.66 2.03
C LYS A 30 17.74 -0.37 2.23
N MET A 31 16.87 -1.07 1.49
CA MET A 31 15.42 -1.00 1.65
C MET A 31 15.01 -1.27 3.11
N GLN A 32 15.48 -2.39 3.70
CA GLN A 32 15.16 -2.73 5.09
C GLN A 32 15.65 -1.65 6.09
N THR A 33 16.85 -1.10 5.86
CA THR A 33 17.40 -0.04 6.73
C THR A 33 16.57 1.25 6.63
N LEU A 34 16.26 1.71 5.42
CA LEU A 34 15.47 2.92 5.20
C LEU A 34 14.06 2.79 5.77
N LEU A 35 13.37 1.70 5.41
CA LEU A 35 12.01 1.48 5.89
C LEU A 35 11.97 1.18 7.39
N GLY A 36 13.01 0.57 7.95
CA GLY A 36 13.15 0.37 9.39
C GLY A 36 13.23 1.68 10.17
N SER A 37 13.69 2.78 9.56
CA SER A 37 13.76 4.11 10.18
C SER A 37 12.47 4.92 10.09
N LEU A 38 11.51 4.56 9.22
CA LEU A 38 10.20 5.20 9.18
C LEU A 38 9.37 4.85 10.43
N LYS A 39 8.61 5.81 10.93
CA LYS A 39 7.66 5.61 12.04
C LYS A 39 6.44 4.78 11.63
N ALA A 40 5.88 5.05 10.46
CA ALA A 40 4.71 4.32 9.96
C ALA A 40 4.95 2.81 9.97
N PRO A 41 4.00 1.96 10.39
CA PRO A 41 4.08 0.52 10.19
C PRO A 41 4.18 0.18 8.70
N LYS A 42 4.99 -0.84 8.37
CA LYS A 42 5.21 -1.32 7.00
C LYS A 42 4.59 -2.69 6.84
N ILE A 43 3.87 -2.91 5.74
CA ILE A 43 3.29 -4.21 5.41
C ILE A 43 3.62 -4.64 3.99
N CYS A 44 3.89 -5.93 3.79
CA CYS A 44 3.95 -6.54 2.47
C CYS A 44 3.84 -8.06 2.58
N ALA A 45 2.75 -8.64 2.10
CA ALA A 45 2.43 -10.06 2.23
C ALA A 45 3.08 -10.96 1.18
N ASN A 46 3.79 -10.38 0.20
CA ASN A 46 4.37 -11.13 -0.91
C ASN A 46 5.86 -10.86 -1.16
N MET A 47 6.56 -10.29 -0.18
CA MET A 47 8.02 -10.15 -0.23
C MET A 47 8.67 -11.07 0.80
N PHE A 48 9.53 -11.98 0.33
CA PHE A 48 10.17 -13.00 1.16
C PHE A 48 11.70 -12.93 0.98
N HIS A 49 12.44 -13.32 2.01
CA HIS A 49 13.85 -13.65 1.86
C HIS A 49 13.98 -14.82 0.87
N ASP A 50 14.94 -14.74 -0.04
CA ASP A 50 15.14 -15.85 -0.98
C ASP A 50 15.80 -17.06 -0.30
N THR A 51 15.87 -18.18 -1.03
CA THR A 51 16.40 -19.44 -0.51
C THR A 51 17.89 -19.43 -0.19
N THR A 52 18.61 -18.39 -0.57
CA THR A 52 20.06 -18.22 -0.29
C THR A 52 20.32 -17.44 1.00
N ASP A 53 19.27 -16.90 1.62
CA ASP A 53 19.35 -16.15 2.87
C ASP A 53 19.21 -17.08 4.09
N GLU A 54 19.81 -16.70 5.22
CA GLU A 54 19.60 -17.39 6.49
C GLU A 54 18.14 -17.39 6.95
N PHE A 55 17.37 -16.36 6.55
CA PHE A 55 15.93 -16.23 6.79
C PHE A 55 15.08 -16.84 5.66
N ASN A 56 15.56 -17.89 5.04
CA ASN A 56 14.97 -18.59 3.89
C ASN A 56 13.43 -18.66 3.94
N ASN A 57 12.78 -18.05 2.93
CA ASN A 57 11.33 -17.97 2.79
C ASN A 57 10.57 -17.28 3.94
N GLU A 58 11.23 -16.61 4.86
CA GLU A 58 10.55 -15.75 5.82
C GLU A 58 10.10 -14.44 5.15
N MET A 59 9.00 -13.88 5.62
CA MET A 59 8.53 -12.58 5.15
C MET A 59 9.46 -11.47 5.59
N ILE A 60 9.74 -10.53 4.67
CA ILE A 60 10.56 -9.35 4.97
C ILE A 60 9.79 -8.34 5.82
N PHE A 61 8.48 -8.26 5.63
CA PHE A 61 7.57 -7.36 6.34
C PHE A 61 6.36 -8.12 6.86
N PRO A 62 5.69 -7.61 7.93
CA PRO A 62 4.37 -8.11 8.33
C PRO A 62 3.39 -8.09 7.15
N PRO A 63 2.52 -9.11 6.99
CA PRO A 63 1.63 -9.19 5.85
C PRO A 63 0.44 -8.24 5.92
N TYR A 64 -0.01 -7.90 7.12
CA TYR A 64 -1.19 -7.08 7.37
C TYR A 64 -1.04 -6.21 8.62
N TRP A 65 -1.92 -5.25 8.74
CA TRP A 65 -2.05 -4.36 9.88
C TRP A 65 -3.51 -4.02 10.13
N THR A 66 -3.87 -3.65 11.37
CA THR A 66 -5.23 -3.26 11.74
C THR A 66 -5.25 -1.92 12.43
N LYS A 67 -6.30 -1.13 12.19
CA LYS A 67 -6.53 0.16 12.85
C LYS A 67 -8.01 0.36 13.15
N PHE A 68 -8.30 1.01 14.27
CA PHE A 68 -9.63 1.57 14.53
C PHE A 68 -9.75 2.95 13.89
N VAL A 69 -10.76 3.13 13.03
CA VAL A 69 -11.11 4.41 12.40
C VAL A 69 -12.58 4.65 12.66
N GLY A 70 -12.92 5.76 13.33
CA GLY A 70 -14.31 6.07 13.67
C GLY A 70 -15.00 4.99 14.53
N GLY A 71 -14.25 4.24 15.33
CA GLY A 71 -14.79 3.14 16.15
C GLY A 71 -14.92 1.80 15.41
N VAL A 72 -14.57 1.74 14.12
CA VAL A 72 -14.62 0.54 13.28
C VAL A 72 -13.22 -0.03 13.11
N LYS A 73 -13.04 -1.33 13.35
CA LYS A 73 -11.75 -2.00 13.10
C LYS A 73 -11.64 -2.36 11.64
N ILE A 74 -10.57 -1.86 11.01
CA ILE A 74 -10.25 -2.06 9.59
C ILE A 74 -8.96 -2.84 9.49
N GLY A 75 -8.92 -3.84 8.60
CA GLY A 75 -7.72 -4.60 8.25
C GLY A 75 -7.14 -4.16 6.90
N PHE A 76 -5.81 -4.11 6.83
CA PHE A 76 -5.07 -3.75 5.63
C PHE A 76 -4.08 -4.87 5.30
N ILE A 77 -4.05 -5.34 4.05
CA ILE A 77 -3.10 -6.34 3.55
C ILE A 77 -2.26 -5.68 2.47
N GLY A 78 -0.92 -5.80 2.52
CA GLY A 78 -0.02 -5.14 1.57
C GLY A 78 0.47 -6.08 0.47
N TYR A 79 0.52 -5.60 -0.79
CA TYR A 79 1.10 -6.34 -1.91
C TYR A 79 1.92 -5.46 -2.83
N ASN A 80 3.18 -5.85 -3.06
CA ASN A 80 4.04 -5.27 -4.10
C ASN A 80 3.84 -6.04 -5.42
N ASP A 81 4.24 -5.42 -6.54
CA ASP A 81 4.18 -6.05 -7.87
C ASP A 81 5.02 -7.33 -7.92
N PRO A 82 4.41 -8.50 -8.17
CA PRO A 82 5.14 -9.75 -8.33
C PRO A 82 6.05 -9.77 -9.56
N LEU A 83 5.85 -8.84 -10.50
CA LEU A 83 6.68 -8.68 -11.69
C LEU A 83 7.87 -7.74 -11.49
N THR A 84 8.08 -7.18 -10.29
CA THR A 84 9.20 -6.29 -9.96
C THR A 84 10.55 -6.79 -10.51
N PRO A 85 10.95 -8.07 -10.34
CA PRO A 85 12.22 -8.58 -10.89
C PRO A 85 12.29 -8.63 -12.42
N LYS A 86 11.15 -8.53 -13.10
CA LYS A 86 11.06 -8.55 -14.58
C LYS A 86 10.90 -7.16 -15.17
N ARG A 87 10.32 -6.23 -14.41
CA ARG A 87 10.04 -4.84 -14.85
C ARG A 87 11.21 -3.89 -14.60
N GLN A 88 12.15 -4.30 -13.78
CA GLN A 88 13.40 -3.58 -13.51
C GLN A 88 14.60 -4.54 -13.52
N SER A 89 15.82 -4.03 -13.33
CA SER A 89 17.00 -4.91 -13.29
C SER A 89 16.86 -5.99 -12.20
N PRO A 90 17.02 -7.28 -12.52
CA PRO A 90 16.99 -8.35 -11.52
C PRO A 90 18.01 -8.18 -10.38
N ALA A 91 19.09 -7.42 -10.62
CA ALA A 91 20.09 -7.13 -9.61
C ALA A 91 19.53 -6.31 -8.43
N TYR A 92 18.51 -5.48 -8.67
CA TYR A 92 17.89 -4.64 -7.63
C TYR A 92 17.10 -5.48 -6.60
N SER A 93 16.44 -6.52 -7.07
CA SER A 93 15.64 -7.43 -6.22
C SER A 93 16.40 -8.68 -5.76
N LYS A 94 17.73 -8.70 -5.92
CA LYS A 94 18.55 -9.83 -5.45
C LYS A 94 18.34 -10.07 -3.95
N GLY A 95 18.08 -11.33 -3.60
CA GLY A 95 17.80 -11.73 -2.22
C GLY A 95 16.34 -11.58 -1.82
N ILE A 96 15.43 -11.20 -2.75
CA ILE A 96 14.00 -11.06 -2.53
C ILE A 96 13.25 -11.98 -3.48
N THR A 97 12.32 -12.77 -2.93
CA THR A 97 11.34 -13.54 -3.71
C THR A 97 9.99 -12.85 -3.61
N PHE A 98 9.31 -12.70 -4.75
CA PHE A 98 7.95 -12.15 -4.83
C PHE A 98 6.98 -13.25 -5.23
N THR A 99 5.84 -13.34 -4.53
CA THR A 99 4.74 -14.24 -4.90
C THR A 99 3.55 -13.45 -5.43
N LYS A 100 2.64 -14.14 -6.13
CA LYS A 100 1.37 -13.52 -6.54
C LYS A 100 0.45 -13.35 -5.33
N PRO A 101 -0.38 -12.28 -5.26
CA PRO A 101 -1.33 -12.06 -4.17
C PRO A 101 -2.28 -13.25 -3.95
N GLU A 102 -2.73 -13.88 -5.02
CA GLU A 102 -3.69 -15.00 -5.00
C GLU A 102 -3.19 -16.21 -4.20
N THR A 103 -1.86 -16.32 -4.01
CA THR A 103 -1.27 -17.45 -3.26
C THR A 103 -1.57 -17.43 -1.76
N ASN A 104 -1.86 -16.24 -1.19
CA ASN A 104 -2.01 -16.12 0.26
C ASN A 104 -3.07 -15.11 0.72
N VAL A 105 -3.68 -14.33 -0.18
CA VAL A 105 -4.62 -13.27 0.19
C VAL A 105 -5.83 -13.81 0.94
N ALA A 106 -6.42 -14.91 0.50
CA ALA A 106 -7.57 -15.54 1.16
C ALA A 106 -7.27 -15.93 2.61
N LYS A 107 -6.04 -16.38 2.90
CA LYS A 107 -5.58 -16.68 4.26
C LYS A 107 -5.64 -15.42 5.15
N TYR A 108 -5.15 -14.28 4.67
CA TYR A 108 -5.12 -13.05 5.47
C TYR A 108 -6.49 -12.40 5.59
N ILE A 109 -7.34 -12.49 4.57
CA ILE A 109 -8.75 -12.08 4.66
C ILE A 109 -9.44 -12.87 5.79
N LYS A 110 -9.26 -14.18 5.82
CA LYS A 110 -9.82 -15.03 6.87
C LYS A 110 -9.30 -14.61 8.26
N ILE A 111 -8.00 -14.39 8.42
CA ILE A 111 -7.43 -13.92 9.70
C ILE A 111 -8.07 -12.60 10.12
N LEU A 112 -8.15 -11.62 9.22
CA LEU A 112 -8.71 -10.31 9.53
C LEU A 112 -10.19 -10.35 9.88
N LYS A 113 -10.98 -11.15 9.16
CA LYS A 113 -12.44 -11.25 9.40
C LYS A 113 -12.77 -12.11 10.62
N GLU A 114 -12.15 -13.29 10.76
CA GLU A 114 -12.58 -14.28 11.77
C GLU A 114 -11.82 -14.15 13.11
N TYR A 115 -10.54 -13.77 13.10
CA TYR A 115 -9.72 -13.71 14.30
C TYR A 115 -9.49 -12.27 14.79
N GLU A 116 -9.25 -11.34 13.87
CA GLU A 116 -9.08 -9.92 14.19
C GLU A 116 -10.42 -9.17 14.31
N ASN A 117 -11.53 -9.75 13.85
CA ASN A 117 -12.87 -9.16 13.84
C ASN A 117 -12.92 -7.81 13.11
N CYS A 118 -12.22 -7.68 11.99
CA CYS A 118 -12.27 -6.50 11.16
C CYS A 118 -13.60 -6.41 10.41
N SER A 119 -14.28 -5.27 10.54
CA SER A 119 -15.52 -5.00 9.79
C SER A 119 -15.23 -4.83 8.29
N MET A 120 -14.09 -4.22 7.96
CA MET A 120 -13.63 -4.00 6.59
C MET A 120 -12.24 -4.56 6.37
N VAL A 121 -11.96 -4.96 5.12
CA VAL A 121 -10.62 -5.36 4.67
C VAL A 121 -10.25 -4.61 3.40
N PHE A 122 -9.12 -3.93 3.43
CA PHE A 122 -8.53 -3.22 2.31
C PHE A 122 -7.23 -3.89 1.88
N LEU A 123 -7.01 -3.98 0.56
CA LEU A 123 -5.68 -4.20 0.04
C LEU A 123 -5.01 -2.86 -0.23
N VAL A 124 -3.76 -2.74 0.16
CA VAL A 124 -2.86 -1.66 -0.24
C VAL A 124 -1.88 -2.26 -1.23
N THR A 125 -1.83 -1.73 -2.46
CA THR A 125 -1.08 -2.40 -3.53
C THR A 125 -0.18 -1.43 -4.30
N HIS A 126 0.98 -1.92 -4.73
CA HIS A 126 1.87 -1.24 -5.67
C HIS A 126 2.18 -2.18 -6.83
N MET A 127 1.20 -2.37 -7.76
CA MET A 127 1.32 -3.35 -8.84
C MET A 127 0.69 -2.93 -10.17
N GLY A 128 0.22 -1.70 -10.26
CA GLY A 128 -0.41 -1.13 -11.45
C GLY A 128 -1.87 -1.50 -11.65
N LEU A 129 -2.60 -0.57 -12.28
CA LEU A 129 -4.07 -0.61 -12.38
C LEU A 129 -4.60 -1.88 -13.04
N ALA A 130 -4.00 -2.34 -14.13
CA ALA A 130 -4.49 -3.53 -14.85
C ALA A 130 -4.45 -4.79 -13.96
N GLN A 131 -3.32 -5.02 -13.26
CA GLN A 131 -3.19 -6.15 -12.33
C GLN A 131 -4.16 -6.04 -11.15
N GLN A 132 -4.40 -4.83 -10.65
CA GLN A 132 -5.35 -4.57 -9.55
C GLN A 132 -6.78 -4.88 -9.96
N VAL A 133 -7.18 -4.49 -11.19
CA VAL A 133 -8.52 -4.78 -11.73
C VAL A 133 -8.68 -6.29 -11.97
N ASP A 134 -7.67 -6.96 -12.50
CA ASP A 134 -7.68 -8.41 -12.66
C ASP A 134 -7.82 -9.11 -11.31
N LEU A 135 -7.04 -8.67 -10.31
CA LEU A 135 -7.10 -9.19 -8.95
C LEU A 135 -8.48 -8.99 -8.31
N ALA A 136 -9.11 -7.81 -8.49
CA ALA A 136 -10.44 -7.49 -7.97
C ALA A 136 -11.56 -8.42 -8.49
N ASN A 137 -11.29 -9.17 -9.56
CA ASN A 137 -12.20 -10.14 -10.15
C ASN A 137 -11.90 -11.59 -9.75
N GLN A 138 -10.82 -11.85 -9.00
CA GLN A 138 -10.44 -13.19 -8.55
C GLN A 138 -11.25 -13.63 -7.32
N PRO A 139 -11.70 -14.89 -7.24
CA PRO A 139 -12.49 -15.38 -6.13
C PRO A 139 -11.75 -15.37 -4.79
N GLU A 140 -10.42 -15.38 -4.81
CA GLU A 140 -9.56 -15.27 -3.63
C GLU A 140 -9.73 -13.95 -2.88
N LEU A 141 -10.30 -12.91 -3.54
CA LEU A 141 -10.57 -11.61 -2.94
C LEU A 141 -11.95 -11.51 -2.28
N GLN A 142 -12.71 -12.58 -2.20
CA GLN A 142 -13.99 -12.54 -1.49
C GLN A 142 -13.79 -12.07 -0.04
N GLY A 143 -14.45 -10.95 0.32
CA GLY A 143 -14.34 -10.32 1.64
C GLY A 143 -13.42 -9.10 1.68
N VAL A 144 -12.80 -8.71 0.55
CA VAL A 144 -12.13 -7.42 0.38
C VAL A 144 -13.14 -6.37 -0.07
N ASP A 145 -13.08 -5.19 0.53
CA ASP A 145 -13.97 -4.07 0.18
C ASP A 145 -13.33 -3.18 -0.90
N TYR A 146 -12.04 -2.82 -0.73
CA TYR A 146 -11.31 -1.94 -1.63
C TYR A 146 -9.87 -2.41 -1.89
N ILE A 147 -9.37 -2.14 -3.08
CA ILE A 147 -7.95 -2.13 -3.43
C ILE A 147 -7.53 -0.66 -3.56
N LEU A 148 -6.67 -0.21 -2.65
CA LEU A 148 -6.04 1.09 -2.67
C LEU A 148 -4.71 0.97 -3.42
N GLY A 149 -4.74 1.30 -4.70
CA GLY A 149 -3.69 1.01 -5.64
C GLY A 149 -2.69 2.13 -5.88
N ALA A 150 -1.56 1.76 -6.49
CA ALA A 150 -0.49 2.62 -6.96
C ALA A 150 0.32 1.93 -8.07
N ASP A 151 1.38 2.57 -8.55
CA ASP A 151 2.41 2.14 -9.49
C ASP A 151 2.28 2.71 -10.90
N THR A 152 1.13 2.57 -11.58
CA THR A 152 0.99 3.02 -12.98
C THR A 152 0.57 4.47 -13.13
N HIS A 153 0.44 5.20 -12.01
CA HIS A 153 0.15 6.63 -11.98
C HIS A 153 -1.22 7.00 -12.57
N GLU A 154 -2.15 6.05 -12.57
CA GLU A 154 -3.48 6.27 -13.14
C GLU A 154 -4.35 7.13 -12.22
N ARG A 155 -5.04 8.08 -12.82
CA ARG A 155 -5.93 9.00 -12.13
C ARG A 155 -7.37 8.46 -12.12
N VAL A 156 -7.67 7.58 -11.19
CA VAL A 156 -8.99 6.97 -11.04
C VAL A 156 -9.91 7.92 -10.26
N ARG A 157 -10.79 8.66 -10.95
CA ARG A 157 -11.72 9.60 -10.31
C ARG A 157 -13.00 8.94 -9.79
N VAL A 158 -13.34 7.78 -10.31
CA VAL A 158 -14.46 6.96 -9.85
C VAL A 158 -13.92 5.56 -9.61
N PRO A 159 -14.13 4.96 -8.44
CA PRO A 159 -13.66 3.60 -8.16
C PRO A 159 -14.15 2.62 -9.23
N ILE A 160 -13.22 1.79 -9.73
CA ILE A 160 -13.54 0.76 -10.72
C ILE A 160 -14.15 -0.43 -9.98
N GLN A 161 -15.38 -0.78 -10.34
CA GLN A 161 -16.08 -1.90 -9.73
C GLN A 161 -15.56 -3.22 -10.29
N GLY A 162 -14.86 -4.00 -9.48
CA GLY A 162 -14.56 -5.41 -9.73
C GLY A 162 -15.66 -6.31 -9.15
N LYS A 163 -15.55 -7.61 -9.41
CA LYS A 163 -16.51 -8.60 -8.90
C LYS A 163 -16.50 -8.70 -7.38
N TYR A 164 -15.33 -8.60 -6.76
CA TYR A 164 -15.14 -8.80 -5.31
C TYR A 164 -14.67 -7.56 -4.57
N ALA A 165 -14.03 -6.61 -5.24
CA ALA A 165 -13.52 -5.39 -4.63
C ALA A 165 -13.62 -4.19 -5.58
N LYS A 166 -13.66 -2.97 -5.03
CA LYS A 166 -13.51 -1.73 -5.79
C LYS A 166 -12.03 -1.35 -5.86
N VAL A 167 -11.59 -0.82 -7.00
CA VAL A 167 -10.20 -0.43 -7.24
C VAL A 167 -10.09 1.09 -7.35
N THR A 168 -9.12 1.68 -6.65
CA THR A 168 -8.77 3.10 -6.75
C THR A 168 -7.27 3.25 -6.99
N GLU A 169 -6.87 4.30 -7.72
CA GLU A 169 -5.49 4.73 -7.85
C GLU A 169 -5.45 6.26 -7.92
N PRO A 170 -4.68 6.95 -7.04
CA PRO A 170 -4.79 8.40 -6.87
C PRO A 170 -3.92 9.23 -7.81
N GLY A 171 -3.37 8.65 -8.86
CA GLY A 171 -2.47 9.38 -9.77
C GLY A 171 -1.02 9.38 -9.31
N ALA A 172 -0.28 10.47 -9.57
CA ALA A 172 1.15 10.53 -9.37
C ALA A 172 1.66 11.90 -8.91
N PHE A 173 2.94 11.93 -8.53
CA PHE A 173 3.73 13.15 -8.28
C PHE A 173 3.16 14.08 -7.20
N GLY A 174 2.40 13.53 -6.24
CA GLY A 174 1.74 14.34 -5.22
C GLY A 174 0.65 15.27 -5.77
N SER A 175 0.18 15.03 -7.01
CA SER A 175 -0.84 15.89 -7.65
C SER A 175 -2.24 15.67 -7.11
N PHE A 176 -2.48 14.55 -6.40
CA PHE A 176 -3.80 14.20 -5.91
C PHE A 176 -3.72 13.56 -4.52
N VAL A 177 -4.81 13.74 -3.75
CA VAL A 177 -5.10 12.98 -2.53
C VAL A 177 -6.44 12.27 -2.72
N ALA A 178 -6.44 10.94 -2.61
CA ALA A 178 -7.67 10.17 -2.59
C ALA A 178 -8.30 10.28 -1.19
N LYS A 179 -9.57 10.67 -1.16
CA LYS A 179 -10.40 10.72 0.05
C LYS A 179 -11.54 9.73 -0.10
N LEU A 180 -11.68 8.83 0.86
CA LEU A 180 -12.75 7.85 0.90
C LEU A 180 -13.48 7.97 2.25
N ASP A 181 -14.69 8.51 2.22
CA ASP A 181 -15.59 8.54 3.37
C ASP A 181 -16.52 7.33 3.31
N ILE A 182 -16.64 6.59 4.40
CA ILE A 182 -17.47 5.37 4.48
C ILE A 182 -18.36 5.46 5.71
N VAL A 183 -19.64 5.23 5.53
CA VAL A 183 -20.62 5.08 6.60
C VAL A 183 -20.89 3.59 6.81
N ILE A 184 -20.69 3.11 8.05
CA ILE A 184 -20.92 1.71 8.41
C ILE A 184 -22.08 1.63 9.37
N GLU A 185 -23.06 0.79 9.04
CA GLU A 185 -24.17 0.41 9.92
C GLU A 185 -24.26 -1.12 10.00
N ASN A 186 -24.36 -1.65 11.21
CA ASN A 186 -24.45 -3.10 11.46
C ASN A 186 -23.32 -3.92 10.79
N GLY A 187 -22.09 -3.36 10.73
CA GLY A 187 -20.93 -4.01 10.14
C GLY A 187 -20.91 -4.06 8.61
N GLN A 188 -21.82 -3.33 7.95
CA GLN A 188 -21.90 -3.23 6.49
C GLN A 188 -21.75 -1.78 6.04
N ILE A 189 -21.19 -1.60 4.83
CA ILE A 189 -21.13 -0.29 4.19
C ILE A 189 -22.57 0.13 3.83
N LYS A 190 -23.03 1.23 4.42
CA LYS A 190 -24.32 1.85 4.12
C LYS A 190 -24.21 2.91 3.03
N ASP A 191 -23.15 3.70 3.11
CA ASP A 191 -22.89 4.78 2.16
C ASP A 191 -21.38 4.96 2.01
N GLU A 192 -20.95 5.45 0.86
CA GLU A 192 -19.55 5.72 0.55
C GLU A 192 -19.42 6.90 -0.40
N ASN A 193 -18.41 7.72 -0.17
CA ASN A 193 -18.08 8.86 -1.03
C ASN A 193 -16.57 8.87 -1.29
N TYR A 194 -16.19 8.62 -2.53
CA TYR A 194 -14.81 8.72 -3.00
C TYR A 194 -14.59 10.02 -3.75
N GLN A 195 -13.53 10.71 -3.39
CA GLN A 195 -13.11 11.95 -4.05
C GLN A 195 -11.62 11.92 -4.33
N LEU A 196 -11.22 12.32 -5.51
CA LEU A 196 -9.84 12.60 -5.85
C LEU A 196 -9.63 14.12 -5.78
N LEU A 197 -8.98 14.56 -4.71
CA LEU A 197 -8.72 15.97 -4.43
C LEU A 197 -7.47 16.42 -5.19
N ASP A 198 -7.58 17.46 -5.98
CA ASP A 198 -6.44 18.05 -6.68
C ASP A 198 -5.54 18.82 -5.68
N VAL A 199 -4.25 18.51 -5.66
CA VAL A 199 -3.23 19.28 -4.93
C VAL A 199 -2.75 20.41 -5.85
N ASP A 200 -3.39 21.56 -5.72
CA ASP A 200 -3.16 22.72 -6.57
C ASP A 200 -2.30 23.76 -5.84
N PRO A 201 -1.03 23.98 -6.23
CA PRO A 201 -0.13 24.91 -5.56
C PRO A 201 -0.59 26.37 -5.66
N GLU A 202 -1.49 26.72 -6.57
CA GLU A 202 -2.06 28.06 -6.64
C GLU A 202 -3.15 28.27 -5.57
N LYS A 203 -3.80 27.18 -5.12
CA LYS A 203 -4.86 27.23 -4.10
C LYS A 203 -4.34 27.03 -2.67
N TYR A 204 -3.29 26.23 -2.53
CA TYR A 204 -2.77 25.87 -1.20
C TYR A 204 -1.39 26.46 -0.99
N LYS A 205 -1.23 27.17 0.10
CA LYS A 205 0.10 27.65 0.50
C LYS A 205 0.90 26.47 1.07
N PRO A 206 2.21 26.42 0.80
CA PRO A 206 3.08 25.45 1.44
C PRO A 206 3.01 25.54 2.97
N ASP A 207 3.11 24.39 3.63
CA ASP A 207 3.29 24.34 5.09
C ASP A 207 4.70 24.82 5.45
N PRO A 208 4.87 25.86 6.30
CA PRO A 208 6.19 26.43 6.58
C PRO A 208 7.15 25.46 7.30
N ALA A 209 6.62 24.48 8.05
CA ALA A 209 7.44 23.47 8.70
C ALA A 209 7.98 22.46 7.70
N MET A 210 7.13 22.07 6.73
CA MET A 210 7.50 21.18 5.63
C MET A 210 8.50 21.85 4.69
N GLU A 211 8.32 23.13 4.34
CA GLU A 211 9.30 23.88 3.53
C GLU A 211 10.70 23.85 4.16
N LYS A 212 10.81 24.20 5.44
CA LYS A 212 12.09 24.15 6.18
C LYS A 212 12.69 22.75 6.22
N LEU A 213 11.84 21.72 6.32
CA LEU A 213 12.30 20.34 6.32
C LEU A 213 12.85 19.94 4.96
N VAL A 214 12.16 20.29 3.88
CA VAL A 214 12.60 20.04 2.50
C VAL A 214 13.92 20.76 2.22
N GLU A 215 14.06 22.04 2.56
CA GLU A 215 15.32 22.79 2.43
C GLU A 215 16.48 22.13 3.17
N LYS A 216 16.23 21.57 4.36
CA LYS A 216 17.27 20.90 5.15
C LYS A 216 17.77 19.59 4.55
N VAL A 217 16.94 18.87 3.78
CA VAL A 217 17.26 17.55 3.23
C VAL A 217 17.60 17.59 1.73
N SER A 218 17.41 18.73 1.06
CA SER A 218 17.81 18.98 -0.34
C SER A 218 19.29 19.32 -0.42
#